data_367102082b478677eb5fad2b53c6ac64
#
_entry.id   367102082b478677eb5fad2b53c6ac64
#
_cell.length_a   1.000
_cell.length_b   1.000
_cell.length_c   1.000
_cell.angle_alpha   90.00
_cell.angle_beta   90.00
_cell.angle_gamma   90.00
#
_symmetry.space_group_name_H-M   'P 1'
#
loop_
_entity.id
_entity.type
_entity.pdbx_description
1 polymer ?
#
loop_
_entity_poly.entity_id
_entity_poly.type
_entity_poly.pdbx_seq_one_letter_code
_entity_poly.pdbx_strand_id
1 'polypeptide(L)'
;MNPYQLIVSVQQKMQKDPEFSNRFNKAVSELNKVPGLQQKVIQIAQLSSEEQRQEAMDKLPKDAKHAVKKILSLLDDYNLYN
;
A
#
# COMPACT_ATOMS: atom_id res chain seq x y z
N MET A 1 6.19 8.15 -9.29
CA MET A 1 6.21 8.52 -7.87
C MET A 1 7.36 7.80 -7.16
N ASN A 2 8.14 8.50 -6.36
CA ASN A 2 9.20 7.84 -5.61
C ASN A 2 8.69 7.42 -4.22
N PRO A 3 9.37 6.45 -3.55
CA PRO A 3 8.89 5.92 -2.28
C PRO A 3 8.81 6.97 -1.17
N TYR A 4 9.71 7.93 -1.19
CA TYR A 4 9.72 8.99 -0.19
C TYR A 4 8.46 9.86 -0.28
N GLN A 5 8.07 10.24 -1.50
CA GLN A 5 6.86 11.04 -1.71
C GLN A 5 5.61 10.28 -1.28
N LEU A 6 5.56 8.98 -1.54
CA LEU A 6 4.43 8.16 -1.12
C LEU A 6 4.31 8.12 0.40
N ILE A 7 5.43 7.92 1.09
CA ILE A 7 5.44 7.87 2.56
C ILE A 7 4.97 9.21 3.14
N VAL A 8 5.48 10.33 2.60
CA VAL A 8 5.08 11.67 3.06
C VAL A 8 3.59 11.90 2.85
N SER A 9 3.07 11.52 1.68
CA SER A 9 1.66 11.69 1.36
C SER A 9 0.77 10.91 2.33
N VAL A 10 1.17 9.67 2.64
CA VAL A 10 0.43 8.82 3.58
C VAL A 10 0.43 9.45 4.97
N GLN A 11 1.59 9.91 5.45
CA GLN A 11 1.71 10.52 6.76
C GLN A 11 0.85 11.78 6.87
N GLN A 12 0.86 12.63 5.86
CA GLN A 12 0.04 13.84 5.84
C GLN A 12 -1.45 13.50 5.88
N LYS A 13 -1.87 12.49 5.13
CA LYS A 13 -3.26 12.08 5.11
C LYS A 13 -3.69 11.50 6.46
N MET A 14 -2.81 10.74 7.11
CA MET A 14 -3.10 10.17 8.43
C MET A 14 -3.34 11.25 9.47
N GLN A 15 -2.60 12.37 9.39
CA GLN A 15 -2.78 13.49 10.31
C GLN A 15 -4.09 14.23 10.10
N LYS A 16 -4.58 14.27 8.86
CA LYS A 16 -5.76 15.06 8.50
C LYS A 16 -7.06 14.25 8.53
N ASP A 17 -6.97 12.94 8.42
CA ASP A 17 -8.15 12.07 8.27
C ASP A 17 -8.06 10.88 9.22
N PRO A 18 -8.75 10.94 10.38
CA PRO A 18 -8.72 9.85 11.36
C PRO A 18 -9.25 8.53 10.81
N GLU A 19 -10.24 8.58 9.91
CA GLU A 19 -10.80 7.37 9.32
C GLU A 19 -9.75 6.67 8.45
N PHE A 20 -9.03 7.44 7.63
CA PHE A 20 -7.94 6.89 6.84
C PHE A 20 -6.86 6.30 7.74
N SER A 21 -6.50 7.00 8.80
CA SER A 21 -5.49 6.52 9.76
C SER A 21 -5.87 5.17 10.36
N ASN A 22 -7.13 5.01 10.77
CA ASN A 22 -7.60 3.75 11.34
C ASN A 22 -7.56 2.62 10.32
N ARG A 23 -8.01 2.87 9.10
CA ARG A 23 -8.00 1.87 8.04
C ARG A 23 -6.57 1.49 7.66
N PHE A 24 -5.70 2.48 7.55
CA PHE A 24 -4.32 2.26 7.18
C PHE A 24 -3.58 1.45 8.24
N ASN A 25 -3.77 1.79 9.51
CA ASN A 25 -3.14 1.06 10.61
C ASN A 25 -3.58 -0.39 10.67
N LYS A 26 -4.85 -0.68 10.40
CA LYS A 26 -5.33 -2.06 10.32
C LYS A 26 -4.65 -2.82 9.19
N ALA A 27 -4.54 -2.19 8.02
CA ALA A 27 -3.92 -2.82 6.86
C ALA A 27 -2.43 -3.06 7.10
N VAL A 28 -1.73 -2.10 7.72
CA VAL A 28 -0.31 -2.26 8.06
C VAL A 28 -0.12 -3.40 9.08
N SER A 29 -1.05 -3.52 10.02
CA SER A 29 -1.00 -4.63 11.00
C SER A 29 -1.02 -5.99 10.29
N GLU A 30 -1.82 -6.13 9.24
CA GLU A 30 -1.85 -7.34 8.44
C GLU A 30 -0.55 -7.56 7.66
N LEU A 31 0.03 -6.47 7.13
CA LEU A 31 1.32 -6.55 6.45
C LEU A 31 2.42 -7.05 7.37
N ASN A 32 2.41 -6.60 8.63
CA ASN A 32 3.46 -6.94 9.57
C ASN A 32 3.48 -8.42 9.95
N LYS A 33 2.45 -9.15 9.62
CA LYS A 33 2.42 -10.60 9.82
C LYS A 33 3.31 -11.34 8.83
N VAL A 34 3.68 -10.69 7.74
CA VAL A 34 4.53 -11.30 6.70
C VAL A 34 5.84 -10.51 6.61
N PRO A 35 6.99 -11.12 6.95
CA PRO A 35 8.27 -10.40 6.91
C PRO A 35 8.59 -9.86 5.51
N GLY A 36 9.06 -8.61 5.46
CA GLY A 36 9.46 -7.98 4.20
C GLY A 36 8.35 -7.48 3.32
N LEU A 37 7.09 -7.67 3.71
CA LEU A 37 5.97 -7.31 2.85
C LEU A 37 5.80 -5.80 2.69
N GLN A 38 6.17 -5.01 3.70
CA GLN A 38 6.12 -3.55 3.59
C GLN A 38 6.95 -3.03 2.42
N GLN A 39 8.15 -3.58 2.23
CA GLN A 39 9.00 -3.20 1.10
C GLN A 39 8.38 -3.61 -0.22
N LYS A 40 7.72 -4.75 -0.27
CA LYS A 40 7.02 -5.20 -1.47
C LYS A 40 5.89 -4.25 -1.85
N VAL A 41 5.13 -3.76 -0.86
CA VAL A 41 4.06 -2.78 -1.12
C VAL A 41 4.63 -1.52 -1.77
N ILE A 42 5.73 -1.01 -1.24
CA ILE A 42 6.34 0.21 -1.78
C ILE A 42 6.80 -0.03 -3.22
N GLN A 43 7.45 -1.16 -3.47
CA GLN A 43 7.91 -1.51 -4.81
C GLN A 43 6.76 -1.60 -5.81
N ILE A 44 5.66 -2.25 -5.40
CA ILE A 44 4.50 -2.42 -6.26
C ILE A 44 3.83 -1.07 -6.53
N ALA A 45 3.70 -0.23 -5.52
CA ALA A 45 3.08 1.08 -5.67
C ALA A 45 3.86 2.00 -6.61
N GLN A 46 5.17 1.77 -6.78
CA GLN A 46 6.01 2.56 -7.68
C GLN A 46 5.87 2.17 -9.14
N LEU A 47 5.33 0.99 -9.43
CA LEU A 47 5.18 0.55 -10.81
C LEU A 47 4.25 1.49 -11.57
N SER A 48 4.63 1.81 -12.82
CA SER A 48 3.98 2.87 -13.57
C SER A 48 2.62 2.50 -14.14
N SER A 49 2.32 1.21 -14.28
CA SER A 49 1.05 0.78 -14.84
C SER A 49 0.30 -0.15 -13.90
N GLU A 50 -1.03 -0.09 -13.99
CA GLU A 50 -1.89 -0.98 -13.23
C GLU A 50 -1.65 -2.45 -13.58
N GLU A 51 -1.36 -2.71 -14.84
CA GLU A 51 -1.06 -4.06 -15.32
C GLU A 51 0.18 -4.62 -14.65
N GLN A 52 1.25 -3.82 -14.55
CA GLN A 52 2.47 -4.23 -13.86
C GLN A 52 2.22 -4.48 -12.38
N ARG A 53 1.42 -3.62 -11.75
CA ARG A 53 1.07 -3.80 -10.34
C ARG A 53 0.32 -5.10 -10.12
N GLN A 54 -0.63 -5.41 -11.01
CA GLN A 54 -1.40 -6.64 -10.91
C GLN A 54 -0.52 -7.87 -11.08
N GLU A 55 0.40 -7.85 -12.04
CA GLU A 55 1.34 -8.95 -12.25
C GLU A 55 2.21 -9.18 -11.03
N ALA A 56 2.72 -8.10 -10.43
CA ALA A 56 3.55 -8.19 -9.23
C ALA A 56 2.77 -8.79 -8.07
N MET A 57 1.50 -8.40 -7.93
CA MET A 57 0.63 -8.94 -6.88
C MET A 57 0.34 -10.42 -7.08
N ASP A 58 0.15 -10.84 -8.32
CA ASP A 58 -0.17 -12.24 -8.63
C ASP A 58 0.96 -13.20 -8.28
N LYS A 59 2.18 -12.69 -8.16
CA LYS A 59 3.35 -13.49 -7.76
C LYS A 59 3.44 -13.70 -6.25
N LEU A 60 2.63 -13.01 -5.47
CA LEU A 60 2.68 -13.10 -4.02
C LEU A 60 1.87 -14.29 -3.50
N PRO A 61 2.26 -14.86 -2.34
CA PRO A 61 1.41 -15.84 -1.67
C PRO A 61 0.03 -15.25 -1.36
N LYS A 62 -0.96 -16.10 -1.22
CA LYS A 62 -2.36 -15.69 -1.07
C LYS A 62 -2.56 -14.69 0.06
N ASP A 63 -2.00 -14.97 1.24
CA ASP A 63 -2.17 -14.08 2.40
C ASP A 63 -1.48 -12.73 2.18
N ALA A 64 -0.28 -12.76 1.61
CA ALA A 64 0.47 -11.55 1.28
C ALA A 64 -0.27 -10.74 0.23
N LYS A 65 -0.79 -11.40 -0.79
CA LYS A 65 -1.57 -10.75 -1.85
C LYS A 65 -2.77 -9.99 -1.27
N HIS A 66 -3.49 -10.61 -0.35
CA HIS A 66 -4.66 -10.00 0.27
C HIS A 66 -4.29 -8.73 1.05
N ALA A 67 -3.22 -8.80 1.85
CA ALA A 67 -2.77 -7.66 2.64
C ALA A 67 -2.29 -6.50 1.75
N VAL A 68 -1.51 -6.81 0.71
CA VAL A 68 -1.03 -5.80 -0.23
C VAL A 68 -2.20 -5.15 -0.97
N LYS A 69 -3.17 -5.95 -1.38
CA LYS A 69 -4.35 -5.44 -2.08
C LYS A 69 -5.11 -4.43 -1.23
N LYS A 70 -5.25 -4.67 0.07
CA LYS A 70 -5.91 -3.72 0.97
C LYS A 70 -5.18 -2.37 1.02
N ILE A 71 -3.84 -2.40 1.13
CA ILE A 71 -3.07 -1.17 1.16
C ILE A 71 -3.20 -0.40 -0.16
N LEU A 72 -3.05 -1.09 -1.29
CA LEU A 72 -3.15 -0.45 -2.61
C LEU A 72 -4.55 0.13 -2.84
N SER A 73 -5.58 -0.55 -2.40
CA SER A 73 -6.96 -0.04 -2.50
C SER A 73 -7.14 1.23 -1.70
N LEU A 74 -6.56 1.31 -0.49
CA LEU A 74 -6.61 2.53 0.31
C LEU A 74 -5.89 3.68 -0.39
N LEU A 75 -4.71 3.42 -0.93
CA LEU A 75 -3.95 4.45 -1.63
C LEU A 75 -4.71 4.94 -2.85
N ASP A 76 -5.36 4.05 -3.57
CA ASP A 76 -6.16 4.39 -4.74
C ASP A 76 -7.41 5.18 -4.37
N ASP A 77 -8.13 4.75 -3.34
CA ASP A 77 -9.35 5.40 -2.87
C ASP A 77 -9.11 6.84 -2.46
N TYR A 78 -7.92 7.14 -1.92
CA TYR A 78 -7.58 8.48 -1.47
C TYR A 78 -6.61 9.19 -2.43
N ASN A 79 -6.36 8.60 -3.60
CA ASN A 79 -5.50 9.18 -4.66
C ASN A 79 -4.08 9.50 -4.19
N LEU A 80 -3.49 8.64 -3.36
CA LEU A 80 -2.21 8.95 -2.73
C LEU A 80 -1.00 8.59 -3.57
N TYR A 81 -1.13 7.71 -4.58
CA TYR A 81 0.01 7.39 -5.42
C TYR A 81 -0.10 7.88 -6.87
N ASN A 82 -0.93 8.85 -7.09
CA ASN A 82 -0.98 9.52 -8.39
C ASN A 82 -0.50 10.95 -8.30
#